data_bb348e4c68b3a231bb3626551651df25
#
_entry.id   bb348e4c68b3a231bb3626551651df25
#
_cell.length_a   1.000
_cell.length_b   1.000
_cell.length_c   1.000
_cell.angle_alpha   90.00
_cell.angle_beta   90.00
_cell.angle_gamma   90.00
#
_symmetry.space_group_name_H-M   'P 1'
#
loop_
_entity.id
_entity.type
_entity.pdbx_description
1 polymer ?
#
loop_
_entity_poly.entity_id
_entity_poly.type
_entity_poly.pdbx_seq_one_letter_code
_entity_poly.pdbx_strand_id
1 'polypeptide(L)'
;MTERTVSTNLAFEGRLINLRVDEVELDDGRRARREVVEHPGAVAMLAWDGGRLAMVRQWRHAAGAELLEIPAGTMDPGEEAPTTAARELQEEASLGAARWEVGPRFFTAPGFCTEVIQLFLATELRELPGTSEPDEQIELSWMSLADALAAIDSGAVADAKSIAGIYWLARRLA
;
A
#
# COMPACT_ATOMS: atom_id res chain seq x y z
N MET A 1 9.32 7.36 26.10
CA MET A 1 9.78 5.96 26.04
C MET A 1 10.56 5.81 24.77
N THR A 2 11.82 5.39 24.86
CA THR A 2 12.71 5.15 23.70
C THR A 2 13.36 3.78 23.84
N GLU A 3 13.74 3.21 22.73
CA GLU A 3 14.55 1.99 22.64
C GLU A 3 15.82 2.33 21.85
N ARG A 4 16.97 1.91 22.35
CA ARG A 4 18.24 2.10 21.68
C ARG A 4 18.72 0.77 21.16
N THR A 5 18.89 0.64 19.84
CA THR A 5 19.48 -0.57 19.24
C THR A 5 20.93 -0.72 19.70
N VAL A 6 21.23 -1.88 20.25
CA VAL A 6 22.56 -2.29 20.72
C VAL A 6 23.30 -3.08 19.67
N SER A 7 22.60 -4.02 19.04
CA SER A 7 23.12 -4.81 17.93
C SER A 7 21.99 -5.25 16.99
N THR A 8 22.33 -5.52 15.75
CA THR A 8 21.43 -6.00 14.70
C THR A 8 22.02 -7.27 14.09
N ASN A 9 21.19 -8.28 13.89
CA ASN A 9 21.52 -9.47 13.13
C ASN A 9 20.52 -9.67 12.00
N LEU A 10 21.00 -9.74 10.75
CA LEU A 10 20.18 -10.04 9.59
C LEU A 10 19.90 -11.55 9.57
N ALA A 11 18.66 -11.94 9.84
CA ALA A 11 18.23 -13.34 9.90
C ALA A 11 17.82 -13.91 8.54
N PHE A 12 17.30 -13.04 7.64
CA PHE A 12 16.93 -13.40 6.28
C PHE A 12 17.09 -12.18 5.38
N GLU A 13 17.63 -12.39 4.18
CA GLU A 13 17.75 -11.41 3.11
C GLU A 13 16.99 -11.93 1.89
N GLY A 14 15.93 -11.22 1.50
CA GLY A 14 15.07 -11.57 0.39
C GLY A 14 15.06 -10.51 -0.71
N ARG A 15 14.35 -10.80 -1.80
CA ARG A 15 14.19 -9.85 -2.90
C ARG A 15 13.34 -8.63 -2.49
N LEU A 16 12.26 -8.86 -1.75
CA LEU A 16 11.31 -7.81 -1.35
C LEU A 16 11.54 -7.34 0.08
N ILE A 17 11.77 -8.28 1.01
CA ILE A 17 11.87 -7.99 2.42
C ILE A 17 13.15 -8.58 3.01
N ASN A 18 13.66 -7.93 4.07
CA ASN A 18 14.64 -8.50 4.97
C ASN A 18 14.00 -8.76 6.33
N LEU A 19 14.50 -9.75 7.05
CA LEU A 19 14.18 -9.96 8.46
C LEU A 19 15.44 -9.73 9.28
N ARG A 20 15.40 -8.76 10.18
CA ARG A 20 16.46 -8.56 11.17
C ARG A 20 15.97 -8.81 12.58
N VAL A 21 16.87 -9.21 13.44
CA VAL A 21 16.67 -9.36 14.87
C VAL A 21 17.57 -8.37 15.59
N ASP A 22 16.96 -7.38 16.23
CA ASP A 22 17.66 -6.34 16.97
C ASP A 22 17.67 -6.68 18.45
N GLU A 23 18.81 -6.48 19.12
CA GLU A 23 18.89 -6.36 20.57
C GLU A 23 18.75 -4.88 20.92
N VAL A 24 17.77 -4.55 21.75
CA VAL A 24 17.50 -3.17 22.16
C VAL A 24 17.65 -3.00 23.68
N GLU A 25 18.07 -1.81 24.09
CA GLU A 25 18.10 -1.40 25.48
C GLU A 25 16.94 -0.43 25.74
N LEU A 26 16.15 -0.74 26.73
CA LEU A 26 15.00 0.05 27.19
C LEU A 26 15.46 1.21 28.08
N ASP A 27 14.59 2.19 28.33
CA ASP A 27 14.87 3.36 29.19
C ASP A 27 15.32 2.98 30.63
N ASP A 28 14.94 1.79 31.10
CA ASP A 28 15.30 1.28 32.42
C ASP A 28 16.56 0.39 32.43
N GLY A 29 17.27 0.31 31.31
CA GLY A 29 18.49 -0.47 31.12
C GLY A 29 18.28 -1.95 30.86
N ARG A 30 17.05 -2.47 30.84
CA ARG A 30 16.75 -3.83 30.45
C ARG A 30 16.98 -4.04 28.96
N ARG A 31 17.35 -5.23 28.57
CA ARG A 31 17.48 -5.63 27.18
C ARG A 31 16.29 -6.47 26.71
N ALA A 32 15.92 -6.28 25.46
CA ALA A 32 14.88 -7.03 24.79
C ALA A 32 15.25 -7.29 23.33
N ARG A 33 14.59 -8.26 22.70
CA ARG A 33 14.73 -8.52 21.27
C ARG A 33 13.55 -7.95 20.50
N ARG A 34 13.83 -7.48 19.27
CA ARG A 34 12.83 -7.03 18.30
C ARG A 34 13.07 -7.78 16.98
N GLU A 35 12.04 -8.41 16.46
CA GLU A 35 12.02 -8.97 15.11
C GLU A 35 11.40 -7.91 14.20
N VAL A 36 12.13 -7.51 13.16
CA VAL A 36 11.73 -6.42 12.27
C VAL A 36 11.80 -6.87 10.83
N VAL A 37 10.66 -6.84 10.16
CA VAL A 37 10.57 -6.98 8.71
C VAL A 37 10.87 -5.62 8.09
N GLU A 38 11.94 -5.54 7.32
CA GLU A 38 12.28 -4.35 6.54
C GLU A 38 11.61 -4.42 5.18
N HIS A 39 10.92 -3.34 4.81
CA HIS A 39 10.22 -3.17 3.55
C HIS A 39 10.56 -1.79 2.97
N PRO A 40 10.78 -1.64 1.65
CA PRO A 40 11.17 -0.37 1.03
C PRO A 40 10.09 0.71 1.11
N GLY A 41 8.86 0.35 1.41
CA GLY A 41 7.70 1.22 1.37
C GLY A 41 6.87 1.00 0.11
N ALA A 42 5.68 1.58 0.10
CA ALA A 42 4.73 1.43 -0.99
C ALA A 42 3.89 2.70 -1.20
N VAL A 43 3.19 2.73 -2.32
CA VAL A 43 2.18 3.73 -2.64
C VAL A 43 0.83 3.05 -2.86
N ALA A 44 -0.26 3.78 -2.64
CA ALA A 44 -1.59 3.32 -3.02
C ALA A 44 -2.39 4.47 -3.61
N MET A 45 -3.18 4.18 -4.64
CA MET A 45 -3.84 5.19 -5.46
C MET A 45 -5.36 5.07 -5.40
N LEU A 46 -6.01 6.18 -5.07
CA LEU A 46 -7.44 6.36 -5.24
C LEU A 46 -7.66 7.00 -6.60
N ALA A 47 -7.83 6.17 -7.63
CA ALA A 47 -8.11 6.65 -8.98
C ALA A 47 -9.60 6.92 -9.13
N TRP A 48 -9.98 8.20 -9.09
CA TRP A 48 -11.36 8.68 -9.05
C TRP A 48 -11.76 9.42 -10.33
N ASP A 49 -12.80 8.93 -11.02
CA ASP A 49 -13.29 9.53 -12.28
C ASP A 49 -14.35 10.64 -12.08
N GLY A 50 -14.67 10.99 -10.84
CA GLY A 50 -15.72 11.92 -10.48
C GLY A 50 -17.03 11.26 -10.03
N GLY A 51 -17.17 9.95 -10.20
CA GLY A 51 -18.33 9.15 -9.81
C GLY A 51 -17.97 7.75 -9.32
N ARG A 52 -16.84 7.22 -9.79
CA ARG A 52 -16.41 5.85 -9.50
C ARG A 52 -14.94 5.79 -9.14
N LEU A 53 -14.62 4.85 -8.29
CA LEU A 53 -13.26 4.49 -7.85
C LEU A 53 -12.79 3.26 -8.62
N ALA A 54 -11.59 3.31 -9.17
CA ALA A 54 -10.93 2.15 -9.74
C ALA A 54 -10.50 1.20 -8.61
N MET A 55 -10.88 -0.05 -8.73
CA MET A 55 -10.50 -1.14 -7.84
C MET A 55 -9.84 -2.24 -8.65
N VAL A 56 -8.89 -2.93 -8.06
CA VAL A 56 -8.20 -4.07 -8.66
C VAL A 56 -8.49 -5.34 -7.87
N ARG A 57 -8.60 -6.44 -8.58
CA ARG A 57 -8.75 -7.76 -8.00
C ARG A 57 -7.53 -8.60 -8.35
N GLN A 58 -6.86 -9.15 -7.33
CA GLN A 58 -5.68 -9.97 -7.54
C GLN A 58 -5.50 -11.03 -6.45
N TRP A 59 -4.80 -12.10 -6.78
CA TRP A 59 -4.43 -13.13 -5.83
C TRP A 59 -3.33 -12.66 -4.88
N ARG A 60 -3.58 -12.66 -3.58
CA ARG A 60 -2.59 -12.37 -2.55
C ARG A 60 -2.16 -13.65 -1.86
N HIS A 61 -1.01 -14.18 -2.26
CA HIS A 61 -0.50 -15.47 -1.75
C HIS A 61 -0.40 -15.48 -0.21
N ALA A 62 0.06 -14.39 0.39
CA ALA A 62 0.17 -14.27 1.84
C ALA A 62 -1.19 -14.31 2.57
N ALA A 63 -2.26 -13.83 1.93
CA ALA A 63 -3.62 -13.90 2.43
C ALA A 63 -4.30 -15.25 2.10
N GLY A 64 -3.75 -16.01 1.12
CA GLY A 64 -4.36 -17.23 0.61
C GLY A 64 -5.70 -16.99 -0.09
N ALA A 65 -5.92 -15.79 -0.62
CA ALA A 65 -7.19 -15.36 -1.18
C ALA A 65 -6.99 -14.33 -2.30
N GLU A 66 -8.01 -14.22 -3.14
CA GLU A 66 -8.18 -13.09 -4.04
C GLU A 66 -8.78 -11.92 -3.27
N LEU A 67 -8.15 -10.75 -3.36
CA LEU A 67 -8.59 -9.55 -2.67
C LEU A 67 -9.03 -8.48 -3.67
N LEU A 68 -10.02 -7.68 -3.24
CA LEU A 68 -10.48 -6.48 -3.93
C LEU A 68 -9.86 -5.27 -3.24
N GLU A 69 -8.99 -4.56 -3.96
CA GLU A 69 -8.11 -3.53 -3.40
C GLU A 69 -8.11 -2.25 -4.25
N ILE A 70 -7.65 -1.13 -3.70
CA ILE A 70 -7.21 0.00 -4.51
C ILE A 70 -5.86 -0.33 -5.15
N PRO A 71 -5.54 0.17 -6.37
CA PRO A 71 -4.22 0.01 -6.97
C PRO A 71 -3.10 0.43 -6.03
N ALA A 72 -2.02 -0.36 -5.96
CA ALA A 72 -0.92 -0.11 -5.04
C ALA A 72 0.33 -0.89 -5.44
N GLY A 73 1.51 -0.29 -5.27
CA GLY A 73 2.74 -0.99 -5.56
C GLY A 73 3.92 -0.55 -4.71
N THR A 74 4.95 -1.38 -4.75
CA THR A 74 6.18 -1.19 -3.97
C THR A 74 7.09 -0.17 -4.65
N MET A 75 7.73 0.68 -3.86
CA MET A 75 8.73 1.62 -4.34
C MET A 75 10.01 0.89 -4.72
N ASP A 76 10.51 1.13 -5.92
CA ASP A 76 11.83 0.67 -6.34
C ASP A 76 12.95 1.44 -5.62
N PRO A 77 14.15 0.86 -5.47
CA PRO A 77 15.28 1.54 -4.85
C PRO A 77 15.60 2.87 -5.53
N GLY A 78 15.46 3.97 -4.78
CA GLY A 78 15.74 5.33 -5.28
C GLY A 78 14.59 5.96 -6.07
N GLU A 79 13.44 5.29 -6.20
CA GLU A 79 12.26 5.86 -6.83
C GLU A 79 11.51 6.78 -5.85
N GLU A 80 11.00 7.89 -6.36
CA GLU A 80 10.18 8.81 -5.58
C GLU A 80 8.71 8.38 -5.60
N ALA A 81 7.99 8.51 -4.49
CA ALA A 81 6.61 8.05 -4.35
C ALA A 81 5.64 8.54 -5.44
N PRO A 82 5.69 9.79 -5.95
CA PRO A 82 4.83 10.21 -7.08
C PRO A 82 5.14 9.48 -8.38
N THR A 83 6.40 9.12 -8.63
CA THR A 83 6.83 8.37 -9.81
C THR A 83 6.30 6.94 -9.74
N THR A 84 6.49 6.28 -8.59
CA THR A 84 5.93 4.95 -8.32
C THR A 84 4.41 4.96 -8.51
N ALA A 85 3.71 5.95 -7.95
CA ALA A 85 2.25 6.03 -8.06
C ALA A 85 1.76 6.13 -9.53
N ALA A 86 2.47 6.88 -10.37
CA ALA A 86 2.12 7.00 -11.78
C ALA A 86 2.42 5.71 -12.55
N ARG A 87 3.54 5.04 -12.28
CA ARG A 87 3.94 3.77 -12.89
C ARG A 87 2.96 2.66 -12.52
N GLU A 88 2.71 2.45 -11.22
CA GLU A 88 1.84 1.40 -10.72
C GLU A 88 0.38 1.57 -11.18
N LEU A 89 -0.12 2.81 -11.23
CA LEU A 89 -1.47 3.07 -11.74
C LEU A 89 -1.59 2.68 -13.23
N GLN A 90 -0.54 2.87 -14.02
CA GLN A 90 -0.52 2.42 -15.40
C GLN A 90 -0.40 0.90 -15.51
N GLU A 91 0.45 0.27 -14.72
CA GLU A 91 0.71 -1.18 -14.76
C GLU A 91 -0.52 -1.98 -14.32
N GLU A 92 -1.10 -1.64 -13.17
CA GLU A 92 -2.23 -2.38 -12.59
C GLU A 92 -3.60 -2.02 -13.18
N ALA A 93 -3.80 -0.76 -13.58
CA ALA A 93 -5.11 -0.28 -13.99
C ALA A 93 -5.19 0.22 -15.44
N SER A 94 -4.08 0.28 -16.19
CA SER A 94 -4.00 0.90 -17.52
C SER A 94 -4.50 2.35 -17.52
N LEU A 95 -4.26 3.07 -16.43
CA LEU A 95 -4.71 4.45 -16.21
C LEU A 95 -3.53 5.39 -15.98
N GLY A 96 -3.69 6.62 -16.44
CA GLY A 96 -2.90 7.76 -16.02
C GLY A 96 -3.79 8.86 -15.47
N ALA A 97 -3.22 9.80 -14.72
CA ALA A 97 -3.93 10.93 -14.17
C ALA A 97 -3.21 12.24 -14.48
N ALA A 98 -3.97 13.29 -14.79
CA ALA A 98 -3.42 14.63 -14.98
C ALA A 98 -3.31 15.41 -13.67
N ARG A 99 -4.04 15.01 -12.64
CA ARG A 99 -4.02 15.66 -11.32
C ARG A 99 -3.81 14.66 -10.21
N TRP A 100 -2.84 14.98 -9.34
CA TRP A 100 -2.46 14.18 -8.18
C TRP A 100 -2.55 15.03 -6.91
N GLU A 101 -3.12 14.44 -5.86
CA GLU A 101 -3.12 15.00 -4.51
C GLU A 101 -2.47 13.99 -3.57
N VAL A 102 -1.53 14.48 -2.76
CA VAL A 102 -0.86 13.65 -1.74
C VAL A 102 -1.81 13.46 -0.57
N GLY A 103 -2.13 12.22 -0.27
CA GLY A 103 -2.96 11.80 0.84
C GLY A 103 -2.18 11.48 2.11
N PRO A 104 -2.82 10.85 3.10
CA PRO A 104 -2.16 10.39 4.30
C PRO A 104 -1.03 9.39 4.05
N ARG A 105 -0.05 9.41 4.94
CA ARG A 105 1.00 8.41 5.05
C ARG A 105 0.83 7.65 6.35
N PHE A 106 0.92 6.32 6.30
CA PHE A 106 0.73 5.48 7.48
C PHE A 106 1.57 4.21 7.44
N PHE A 107 1.86 3.67 8.62
CA PHE A 107 2.47 2.35 8.77
C PHE A 107 1.41 1.27 8.66
N THR A 108 1.73 0.14 8.04
CA THR A 108 0.81 -1.00 7.90
C THR A 108 0.80 -1.87 9.15
N ALA A 109 1.97 -2.21 9.69
CA ALA A 109 2.13 -3.07 10.84
C ALA A 109 3.32 -2.62 11.72
N PRO A 110 3.25 -1.43 12.38
CA PRO A 110 4.40 -0.80 13.03
C PRO A 110 4.96 -1.59 14.22
N GLY A 111 4.27 -2.63 14.66
CA GLY A 111 4.76 -3.51 15.73
C GLY A 111 5.92 -4.42 15.30
N PHE A 112 6.08 -4.68 14.00
CA PHE A 112 7.13 -5.57 13.50
C PHE A 112 7.57 -5.29 12.05
N CYS A 113 6.95 -4.36 11.33
CA CYS A 113 7.26 -4.07 9.93
C CYS A 113 7.53 -2.58 9.73
N THR A 114 8.54 -2.28 8.90
CA THR A 114 8.88 -0.90 8.54
C THR A 114 8.04 -0.36 7.39
N GLU A 115 7.14 -1.15 6.80
CA GLU A 115 6.34 -0.73 5.67
C GLU A 115 5.52 0.52 5.98
N VAL A 116 5.70 1.51 5.12
CA VAL A 116 4.92 2.74 5.10
C VAL A 116 4.25 2.87 3.75
N ILE A 117 2.96 3.17 3.75
CA ILE A 117 2.21 3.45 2.52
C ILE A 117 1.92 4.94 2.43
N GLN A 118 2.24 5.53 1.28
CA GLN A 118 1.82 6.87 0.89
C GLN A 118 0.56 6.77 0.02
N LEU A 119 -0.56 7.35 0.45
CA LEU A 119 -1.76 7.46 -0.39
C LEU A 119 -1.64 8.62 -1.36
N PHE A 120 -2.25 8.43 -2.54
CA PHE A 120 -2.47 9.47 -3.54
C PHE A 120 -3.92 9.43 -4.01
N LEU A 121 -4.51 10.61 -4.25
CA LEU A 121 -5.73 10.75 -5.03
C LEU A 121 -5.36 11.17 -6.45
N ALA A 122 -5.74 10.33 -7.40
CA ALA A 122 -5.55 10.52 -8.83
C ALA A 122 -6.87 10.88 -9.48
N THR A 123 -6.95 12.03 -10.14
CA THR A 123 -8.14 12.52 -10.85
C THR A 123 -7.78 12.99 -12.26
N GLU A 124 -8.79 13.36 -13.05
CA GLU A 124 -8.60 13.67 -14.47
C GLU A 124 -7.93 12.49 -15.19
N LEU A 125 -8.57 11.31 -15.00
CA LEU A 125 -8.06 10.04 -15.48
C LEU A 125 -8.11 9.94 -16.99
N ARG A 126 -7.16 9.20 -17.55
CA ARG A 126 -7.11 8.82 -18.97
C ARG A 126 -6.65 7.38 -19.10
N GLU A 127 -7.13 6.70 -20.10
CA GLU A 127 -6.62 5.36 -20.46
C GLU A 127 -5.20 5.47 -21.01
N LEU A 128 -4.36 4.54 -20.61
CA LEU A 128 -3.00 4.34 -21.13
C LEU A 128 -2.84 2.87 -21.55
N PRO A 129 -1.91 2.57 -22.47
CA PRO A 129 -1.55 1.17 -22.73
C PRO A 129 -1.08 0.51 -21.43
N GLY A 130 -1.68 -0.64 -21.10
CA GLY A 130 -1.24 -1.45 -19.96
C GLY A 130 0.16 -2.01 -20.19
N THR A 131 0.93 -2.11 -19.12
CA THR A 131 2.29 -2.68 -19.11
C THR A 131 2.42 -3.69 -17.96
N SER A 132 1.32 -4.43 -17.66
CA SER A 132 1.27 -5.41 -16.56
C SER A 132 2.44 -6.40 -16.64
N GLU A 133 2.99 -6.76 -15.50
CA GLU A 133 4.01 -7.81 -15.41
C GLU A 133 3.41 -9.16 -15.81
N PRO A 134 4.17 -10.05 -16.49
CA PRO A 134 3.64 -11.31 -17.04
C PRO A 134 3.11 -12.30 -15.98
N ASP A 135 3.53 -12.16 -14.73
CA ASP A 135 3.16 -12.98 -13.58
C ASP A 135 2.05 -12.37 -12.71
N GLU A 136 1.60 -11.16 -13.04
CA GLU A 136 0.51 -10.49 -12.36
C GLU A 136 -0.82 -10.62 -13.13
N GLN A 137 -1.78 -11.29 -12.50
CA GLN A 137 -3.15 -11.39 -12.99
C GLN A 137 -4.01 -10.40 -12.20
N ILE A 138 -4.22 -9.21 -12.78
CA ILE A 138 -4.97 -8.13 -12.15
C ILE A 138 -6.21 -7.83 -13.00
N GLU A 139 -7.37 -7.79 -12.36
CA GLU A 139 -8.64 -7.42 -12.98
C GLU A 139 -9.09 -6.06 -12.47
N LEU A 140 -9.20 -5.08 -13.38
CA LEU A 140 -9.72 -3.74 -13.07
C LEU A 140 -11.25 -3.78 -12.99
N SER A 141 -11.80 -3.16 -11.96
CA SER A 141 -13.23 -2.89 -11.80
C SER A 141 -13.49 -1.46 -11.34
N TRP A 142 -14.73 -1.01 -11.49
CA TRP A 142 -15.14 0.33 -11.08
C TRP A 142 -16.29 0.27 -10.11
N MET A 143 -16.18 0.98 -8.99
CA MET A 143 -17.22 1.01 -7.94
C MET A 143 -17.61 2.43 -7.62
N SER A 144 -18.89 2.66 -7.31
CA SER A 144 -19.28 3.92 -6.67
C SER A 144 -18.68 4.00 -5.26
N LEU A 145 -18.52 5.20 -4.73
CA LEU A 145 -18.02 5.36 -3.34
C LEU A 145 -18.95 4.66 -2.33
N ALA A 146 -20.26 4.68 -2.56
CA ALA A 146 -21.22 3.99 -1.69
C ALA A 146 -21.03 2.47 -1.72
N ASP A 147 -20.81 1.88 -2.91
CA ASP A 147 -20.53 0.44 -3.03
C ASP A 147 -19.19 0.07 -2.41
N ALA A 148 -18.16 0.92 -2.56
CA ALA A 148 -16.85 0.70 -1.94
C ALA A 148 -16.94 0.71 -0.40
N LEU A 149 -17.72 1.62 0.18
CA LEU A 149 -17.99 1.63 1.63
C LEU A 149 -18.78 0.39 2.08
N ALA A 150 -19.81 -0.01 1.34
CA ALA A 150 -20.54 -1.24 1.61
C ALA A 150 -19.67 -2.50 1.48
N ALA A 151 -18.69 -2.49 0.56
CA ALA A 151 -17.73 -3.57 0.41
C ALA A 151 -16.78 -3.69 1.62
N ILE A 152 -16.43 -2.58 2.28
CA ILE A 152 -15.71 -2.61 3.57
C ILE A 152 -16.61 -3.23 4.66
N ASP A 153 -17.85 -2.77 4.79
CA ASP A 153 -18.76 -3.23 5.82
C ASP A 153 -19.08 -4.75 5.70
N SER A 154 -19.12 -5.26 4.48
CA SER A 154 -19.32 -6.69 4.19
C SER A 154 -18.04 -7.54 4.30
N GLY A 155 -16.87 -6.93 4.40
CA GLY A 155 -15.57 -7.61 4.39
C GLY A 155 -15.09 -8.02 2.98
N ALA A 156 -15.73 -7.58 1.91
CA ALA A 156 -15.27 -7.80 0.54
C ALA A 156 -14.00 -6.99 0.22
N VAL A 157 -13.86 -5.80 0.82
CA VAL A 157 -12.61 -5.05 0.91
C VAL A 157 -12.06 -5.24 2.31
N ALA A 158 -10.93 -5.91 2.44
CA ALA A 158 -10.41 -6.39 3.73
C ALA A 158 -8.98 -5.93 4.04
N ASP A 159 -8.29 -5.31 3.10
CA ASP A 159 -6.93 -4.82 3.31
C ASP A 159 -6.90 -3.39 3.87
N ALA A 160 -5.91 -3.13 4.72
CA ALA A 160 -5.83 -1.89 5.49
C ALA A 160 -5.66 -0.63 4.61
N LYS A 161 -4.89 -0.72 3.51
CA LYS A 161 -4.66 0.44 2.63
C LYS A 161 -5.92 0.87 1.89
N SER A 162 -6.71 -0.12 1.42
CA SER A 162 -7.97 0.14 0.72
C SER A 162 -9.00 0.73 1.68
N ILE A 163 -9.16 0.15 2.87
CA ILE A 163 -10.05 0.66 3.92
C ILE A 163 -9.68 2.10 4.28
N ALA A 164 -8.40 2.37 4.60
CA ALA A 164 -7.93 3.70 4.95
C ALA A 164 -8.14 4.72 3.81
N GLY A 165 -7.83 4.31 2.58
CA GLY A 165 -7.97 5.14 1.39
C GLY A 165 -9.43 5.49 1.10
N ILE A 166 -10.31 4.50 1.08
CA ILE A 166 -11.75 4.69 0.79
C ILE A 166 -12.39 5.63 1.83
N TYR A 167 -12.10 5.44 3.13
CA TYR A 167 -12.59 6.36 4.16
C TYR A 167 -12.01 7.77 4.03
N TRP A 168 -10.74 7.90 3.66
CA TRP A 168 -10.15 9.21 3.42
C TRP A 168 -10.83 9.91 2.22
N LEU A 169 -11.07 9.18 1.11
CA LEU A 169 -11.81 9.71 -0.04
C LEU A 169 -13.24 10.14 0.34
N ALA A 170 -13.95 9.31 1.09
CA ALA A 170 -15.31 9.61 1.53
C ALA A 170 -15.38 10.94 2.32
N ARG A 171 -14.43 11.16 3.22
CA ARG A 171 -14.33 12.42 3.98
C ARG A 171 -13.92 13.61 3.14
N ARG A 172 -13.24 13.39 2.03
CA ARG A 172 -12.76 14.41 1.12
C ARG A 172 -13.87 14.91 0.19
N LEU A 173 -14.85 14.05 -0.13
CA LEU A 173 -15.97 14.33 -1.01
C LEU A 173 -17.26 14.75 -0.26
N ALA A 174 -17.29 14.64 1.06
CA ALA A 174 -18.39 15.09 1.92
C ALA A 174 -18.34 16.60 2.14
#